data_e9d91790d1713156fee836b28ea3e2c1
#
_entry.id   e9d91790d1713156fee836b28ea3e2c1
#
_cell.length_a   1.000
_cell.length_b   1.000
_cell.length_c   1.000
_cell.angle_alpha   90.00
_cell.angle_beta   90.00
_cell.angle_gamma   90.00
#
_symmetry.space_group_name_H-M   'P 1'
#
loop_
_entity.id
_entity.type
_entity.pdbx_description
1 polymer ?
#
loop_
_entity_poly.entity_id
_entity_poly.type
_entity_poly.pdbx_seq_one_letter_code
_entity_poly.pdbx_strand_id
1 'polypeptide(L)'
;MKKFLLYLILFLALAGAADAGYLLIQIVSGQAVVCPSVPLGRFNLNQCNIVLATPYAKILGLPNALYGLTAYLFFAILVLYELSKNQKTGSIKFLSYLAGFGLLTFVYFIYLQFFVIKALCFYCLLSAFIMTLIFALITIYNFRYS
;
A
#
# COMPACT_ATOMS: atom_id res chain seq x y z
N MET A 1 -24.23 3.99 -5.61
CA MET A 1 -23.02 3.33 -6.08
C MET A 1 -21.77 4.20 -5.98
N LYS A 2 -21.86 5.49 -6.37
CA LYS A 2 -20.72 6.42 -6.29
C LYS A 2 -20.10 6.50 -4.89
N LYS A 3 -20.93 6.75 -3.87
CA LYS A 3 -20.47 6.84 -2.47
C LYS A 3 -19.93 5.50 -1.96
N PHE A 4 -20.54 4.39 -2.37
CA PHE A 4 -20.10 3.06 -1.97
C PHE A 4 -18.66 2.78 -2.42
N LEU A 5 -18.31 3.13 -3.66
CA LEU A 5 -16.94 2.98 -4.17
C LEU A 5 -15.95 3.82 -3.37
N LEU A 6 -16.32 5.06 -3.03
CA LEU A 6 -15.46 5.93 -2.23
C LEU A 6 -15.27 5.40 -0.81
N TYR A 7 -16.32 4.88 -0.18
CA TYR A 7 -16.20 4.25 1.14
C TYR A 7 -15.34 2.99 1.09
N LEU A 8 -15.43 2.21 0.02
CA LEU A 8 -14.60 1.02 -0.15
C LEU A 8 -13.12 1.40 -0.32
N ILE A 9 -12.82 2.44 -1.12
CA ILE A 9 -11.46 2.97 -1.27
C ILE A 9 -10.94 3.50 0.07
N LEU A 10 -11.77 4.21 0.83
CA LEU A 10 -11.42 4.72 2.15
C LEU A 10 -11.08 3.57 3.11
N PHE A 11 -11.89 2.53 3.13
CA PHE A 11 -11.65 1.35 3.96
C PHE A 11 -10.31 0.68 3.60
N LEU A 12 -10.04 0.50 2.31
CA LEU A 12 -8.78 -0.07 1.84
C LEU A 12 -7.56 0.81 2.20
N ALA A 13 -7.71 2.14 2.07
CA ALA A 13 -6.65 3.07 2.44
C ALA A 13 -6.35 3.01 3.95
N LEU A 14 -7.37 2.90 4.79
CA LEU A 14 -7.21 2.74 6.23
C LEU A 14 -6.58 1.39 6.59
N ALA A 15 -6.97 0.32 5.89
CA ALA A 15 -6.36 -1.01 6.06
C ALA A 15 -4.88 -0.99 5.68
N GLY A 16 -4.53 -0.34 4.56
CA GLY A 16 -3.15 -0.16 4.14
C GLY A 16 -2.34 0.68 5.13
N ALA A 17 -2.95 1.73 5.69
CA ALA A 17 -2.31 2.56 6.73
C ALA A 17 -2.06 1.75 8.00
N ALA A 18 -2.97 0.89 8.41
CA ALA A 18 -2.80 0.02 9.57
C ALA A 18 -1.65 -0.99 9.34
N ASP A 19 -1.59 -1.59 8.17
CA ASP A 19 -0.51 -2.50 7.76
C ASP A 19 0.86 -1.80 7.79
N ALA A 20 0.98 -0.67 7.12
CA ALA A 20 2.21 0.11 7.10
C ALA A 20 2.59 0.65 8.48
N GLY A 21 1.61 1.07 9.27
CA GLY A 21 1.82 1.55 10.64
C GLY A 21 2.34 0.44 11.56
N TYR A 22 1.80 -0.77 11.44
CA TYR A 22 2.30 -1.92 12.19
C TYR A 22 3.77 -2.19 11.86
N LEU A 23 4.13 -2.25 10.58
CA LEU A 23 5.51 -2.47 10.16
C LEU A 23 6.44 -1.36 10.68
N LEU A 24 5.99 -0.11 10.60
CA LEU A 24 6.78 1.03 11.07
C LEU A 24 7.04 0.95 12.57
N ILE A 25 6.02 0.62 13.38
CA ILE A 25 6.16 0.47 14.82
C ILE A 25 7.18 -0.63 15.15
N GLN A 26 7.12 -1.76 14.48
CA GLN A 26 8.06 -2.87 14.70
C GLN A 26 9.49 -2.48 14.32
N ILE A 27 9.67 -1.78 13.21
CA ILE A 27 10.99 -1.32 12.77
C ILE A 27 11.58 -0.31 13.76
N VAL A 28 10.80 0.68 14.19
CA VAL A 28 11.27 1.74 15.11
C VAL A 28 11.55 1.20 16.51
N SER A 29 10.75 0.27 16.99
CA SER A 29 10.94 -0.35 18.32
C SER A 29 12.02 -1.45 18.34
N GLY A 30 12.57 -1.81 17.18
CA GLY A 30 13.58 -2.86 17.05
C GLY A 30 13.07 -4.28 17.32
N GLN A 31 11.75 -4.47 17.31
CA GLN A 31 11.13 -5.78 17.53
C GLN A 31 11.01 -6.55 16.22
N ALA A 32 11.03 -7.89 16.32
CA ALA A 32 10.81 -8.75 15.19
C ALA A 32 9.35 -8.70 14.73
N VAL A 33 9.14 -8.66 13.42
CA VAL A 33 7.80 -8.72 12.82
C VAL A 33 7.32 -10.17 12.83
N VAL A 34 6.13 -10.41 13.37
CA VAL A 34 5.49 -11.73 13.35
C VAL A 34 4.73 -11.85 12.05
N CYS A 35 5.23 -12.69 11.14
CA CYS A 35 4.62 -12.94 9.84
C CYS A 35 3.96 -14.30 9.79
N PRO A 36 2.74 -14.42 9.19
CA PRO A 36 2.13 -15.71 8.95
C PRO A 36 3.00 -16.57 8.01
N SER A 37 3.07 -17.86 8.30
CA SER A 37 3.76 -18.82 7.44
C SER A 37 2.80 -19.28 6.34
N VAL A 38 2.90 -18.68 5.15
CA VAL A 38 2.11 -19.06 3.98
C VAL A 38 3.07 -19.54 2.89
N PRO A 39 3.02 -20.84 2.53
CA PRO A 39 3.88 -21.36 1.47
C PRO A 39 3.44 -20.84 0.11
N LEU A 40 4.38 -20.35 -0.69
CA LEU A 40 4.17 -19.90 -2.06
C LEU A 40 5.24 -20.53 -2.96
N GLY A 41 5.01 -21.80 -3.39
CA GLY A 41 5.97 -22.54 -4.17
C GLY A 41 7.30 -22.75 -3.41
N ARG A 42 8.40 -22.23 -3.96
CA ARG A 42 9.73 -22.28 -3.33
C ARG A 42 9.90 -21.28 -2.19
N PHE A 43 8.99 -20.33 -2.05
CA PHE A 43 9.07 -19.25 -1.09
C PHE A 43 8.08 -19.45 0.04
N ASN A 44 8.40 -18.88 1.20
CA ASN A 44 7.49 -18.78 2.33
C ASN A 44 7.35 -17.30 2.71
N LEU A 45 6.13 -16.85 2.95
CA LEU A 45 5.83 -15.44 3.25
C LEU A 45 6.23 -15.01 4.67
N ASN A 46 6.83 -15.90 5.46
CA ASN A 46 7.27 -15.59 6.83
C ASN A 46 8.64 -14.89 6.92
N GLN A 47 9.19 -14.42 5.80
CA GLN A 47 10.53 -13.82 5.72
C GLN A 47 10.52 -12.29 5.83
N CYS A 48 9.53 -11.73 6.55
CA CYS A 48 9.39 -10.28 6.73
C CYS A 48 10.65 -9.64 7.33
N ASN A 49 11.25 -10.26 8.33
CA ASN A 49 12.44 -9.71 8.99
C ASN A 49 13.65 -9.66 8.05
N ILE A 50 13.77 -10.64 7.16
CA ILE A 50 14.84 -10.67 6.15
C ILE A 50 14.67 -9.53 5.16
N VAL A 51 13.45 -9.35 4.64
CA VAL A 51 13.14 -8.28 3.68
C VAL A 51 13.36 -6.90 4.31
N LEU A 52 12.87 -6.70 5.53
CA LEU A 52 12.96 -5.41 6.24
C LEU A 52 14.38 -5.08 6.70
N ALA A 53 15.25 -6.07 6.83
CA ALA A 53 16.65 -5.85 7.20
C ALA A 53 17.54 -5.46 6.01
N THR A 54 17.03 -5.57 4.77
CA THR A 54 17.80 -5.21 3.57
C THR A 54 17.92 -3.69 3.40
N PRO A 55 18.99 -3.20 2.71
CA PRO A 55 19.08 -1.77 2.35
C PRO A 55 17.93 -1.29 1.47
N TYR A 56 17.28 -2.18 0.74
CA TYR A 56 16.14 -1.87 -0.13
C TYR A 56 14.88 -1.50 0.65
N ALA A 57 14.80 -1.85 1.94
CA ALA A 57 13.69 -1.48 2.82
C ALA A 57 13.76 -0.03 3.31
N LYS A 58 14.84 0.68 2.99
CA LYS A 58 15.04 2.08 3.39
C LYS A 58 15.29 2.94 2.17
N ILE A 59 14.63 4.10 2.12
CA ILE A 59 14.85 5.14 1.12
C ILE A 59 15.26 6.41 1.86
N LEU A 60 16.39 6.99 1.49
CA LEU A 60 16.94 8.20 2.12
C LEU A 60 17.12 8.06 3.65
N GLY A 61 17.44 6.85 4.11
CA GLY A 61 17.61 6.55 5.53
C GLY A 61 16.32 6.32 6.32
N LEU A 62 15.15 6.47 5.67
CA LEU A 62 13.85 6.27 6.30
C LEU A 62 13.21 4.96 5.84
N PRO A 63 12.51 4.22 6.73
CA PRO A 63 11.86 2.97 6.35
C PRO A 63 10.79 3.18 5.27
N ASN A 64 10.66 2.24 4.35
CA ASN A 64 9.61 2.24 3.33
C ASN A 64 8.20 2.26 3.94
N ALA A 65 8.04 1.64 5.11
CA ALA A 65 6.77 1.65 5.84
C ALA A 65 6.30 3.07 6.18
N LEU A 66 7.23 4.00 6.45
CA LEU A 66 6.89 5.40 6.70
C LEU A 66 6.30 6.07 5.45
N TYR A 67 6.90 5.85 4.28
CA TYR A 67 6.37 6.37 3.01
C TYR A 67 5.02 5.76 2.68
N GLY A 68 4.85 4.46 2.90
CA GLY A 68 3.59 3.76 2.70
C GLY A 68 2.48 4.28 3.61
N LEU A 69 2.76 4.45 4.89
CA LEU A 69 1.82 5.02 5.86
C LEU A 69 1.38 6.42 5.45
N THR A 70 2.34 7.28 5.11
CA THR A 70 2.07 8.65 4.66
C THR A 70 1.18 8.66 3.41
N ALA A 71 1.49 7.80 2.43
CA ALA A 71 0.72 7.69 1.20
C ALA A 71 -0.72 7.23 1.47
N TYR A 72 -0.92 6.20 2.29
CA TYR A 72 -2.26 5.71 2.61
C TYR A 72 -3.09 6.73 3.39
N LEU A 73 -2.49 7.44 4.33
CA LEU A 73 -3.17 8.52 5.06
C LEU A 73 -3.56 9.67 4.12
N PHE A 74 -2.69 10.01 3.18
CA PHE A 74 -2.98 11.03 2.17
C PHE A 74 -4.15 10.60 1.27
N PHE A 75 -4.18 9.33 0.84
CA PHE A 75 -5.32 8.77 0.11
C PHE A 75 -6.62 8.89 0.91
N ALA A 76 -6.58 8.52 2.19
CA ALA A 76 -7.76 8.60 3.06
C ALA A 76 -8.28 10.04 3.17
N ILE A 77 -7.39 11.01 3.35
CA ILE A 77 -7.75 12.43 3.44
C ILE A 77 -8.40 12.91 2.14
N LEU A 78 -7.81 12.59 0.99
CA LEU A 78 -8.37 13.00 -0.30
C LEU A 78 -9.73 12.36 -0.60
N VAL A 79 -9.91 11.11 -0.22
CA VAL A 79 -11.20 10.43 -0.38
C VAL A 79 -12.26 11.05 0.54
N LEU A 80 -11.91 11.37 1.79
CA LEU A 80 -12.82 12.07 2.71
C LEU A 80 -13.21 13.44 2.16
N TYR A 81 -12.27 14.18 1.60
CA TYR A 81 -12.52 15.46 0.96
C TYR A 81 -13.52 15.32 -0.20
N GLU A 82 -13.32 14.31 -1.05
CA GLU A 82 -14.24 14.03 -2.16
C GLU A 82 -15.64 13.62 -1.67
N LEU A 83 -15.72 12.86 -0.57
CA LEU A 83 -17.00 12.49 0.05
C LEU A 83 -17.75 13.69 0.61
N SER A 84 -17.04 14.68 1.17
CA SER A 84 -17.67 15.84 1.78
C SER A 84 -18.18 16.85 0.77
N LYS A 85 -17.55 16.97 -0.40
CA LYS A 85 -17.92 18.01 -1.39
C LYS A 85 -19.04 17.65 -2.35
N ASN A 86 -19.39 16.39 -2.50
CA ASN A 86 -20.44 15.91 -3.41
C ASN A 86 -20.31 16.35 -4.89
N GLN A 87 -19.22 17.03 -5.26
CA GLN A 87 -18.99 17.53 -6.62
C GLN A 87 -17.76 16.87 -7.23
N LYS A 88 -17.78 16.74 -8.56
CA LYS A 88 -16.63 16.24 -9.31
C LYS A 88 -15.48 17.22 -9.19
N THR A 89 -14.53 16.91 -8.33
CA THR A 89 -13.32 17.70 -8.15
C THR A 89 -12.16 17.03 -8.92
N GLY A 90 -11.20 17.81 -9.40
CA GLY A 90 -9.99 17.28 -10.02
C GLY A 90 -9.16 16.34 -9.14
N SER A 91 -9.51 16.26 -7.86
CA SER A 91 -8.90 15.38 -6.85
C SER A 91 -8.89 13.92 -7.27
N ILE A 92 -9.95 13.44 -7.93
CA ILE A 92 -10.03 12.03 -8.36
C ILE A 92 -9.00 11.70 -9.46
N LYS A 93 -8.77 12.62 -10.38
CA LYS A 93 -7.72 12.44 -11.41
C LYS A 93 -6.34 12.39 -10.77
N PHE A 94 -6.10 13.31 -9.85
CA PHE A 94 -4.85 13.34 -9.09
C PHE A 94 -4.67 12.03 -8.29
N LEU A 95 -5.73 11.56 -7.64
CA LEU A 95 -5.75 10.30 -6.92
C LEU A 95 -5.38 9.11 -7.83
N SER A 96 -5.88 9.11 -9.06
CA SER A 96 -5.59 8.08 -10.06
C SER A 96 -4.11 8.06 -10.44
N TYR A 97 -3.49 9.21 -10.65
CA TYR A 97 -2.05 9.30 -10.93
C TYR A 97 -1.22 8.85 -9.74
N LEU A 98 -1.62 9.27 -8.54
CA LEU A 98 -0.93 8.87 -7.30
C LEU A 98 -1.02 7.36 -7.07
N ALA A 99 -2.19 6.75 -7.31
CA ALA A 99 -2.38 5.31 -7.21
C ALA A 99 -1.55 4.56 -8.26
N GLY A 100 -1.47 5.07 -9.48
CA GLY A 100 -0.63 4.50 -10.54
C GLY A 100 0.85 4.53 -10.17
N PHE A 101 1.32 5.64 -9.63
CA PHE A 101 2.70 5.76 -9.14
C PHE A 101 2.96 4.79 -7.97
N GLY A 102 2.03 4.68 -7.02
CA GLY A 102 2.12 3.72 -5.93
C GLY A 102 2.18 2.29 -6.43
N LEU A 103 1.35 1.95 -7.43
CA LEU A 103 1.36 0.62 -8.03
C LEU A 103 2.71 0.30 -8.68
N LEU A 104 3.29 1.23 -9.43
CA LEU A 104 4.62 1.06 -10.03
C LEU A 104 5.69 0.83 -8.96
N THR A 105 5.63 1.57 -7.87
CA THR A 105 6.54 1.41 -6.74
C THR A 105 6.41 0.02 -6.12
N PHE A 106 5.19 -0.47 -5.93
CA PHE A 106 4.96 -1.82 -5.39
C PHE A 106 5.40 -2.92 -6.34
N VAL A 107 5.20 -2.76 -7.65
CA VAL A 107 5.71 -3.70 -8.66
C VAL A 107 7.24 -3.78 -8.57
N TYR A 108 7.91 -2.66 -8.43
CA TYR A 108 9.36 -2.61 -8.23
C TYR A 108 9.79 -3.38 -6.96
N PHE A 109 9.10 -3.17 -5.83
CA PHE A 109 9.42 -3.88 -4.59
C PHE A 109 9.12 -5.38 -4.67
N ILE A 110 8.07 -5.79 -5.36
CA ILE A 110 7.78 -7.21 -5.60
C ILE A 110 8.90 -7.83 -6.42
N TYR A 111 9.37 -7.15 -7.47
CA TYR A 111 10.51 -7.58 -8.27
C TYR A 111 11.76 -7.79 -7.38
N LEU A 112 12.06 -6.83 -6.51
CA LEU A 112 13.19 -6.95 -5.59
C LEU A 112 13.06 -8.17 -4.67
N GLN A 113 11.88 -8.43 -4.13
CA GLN A 113 11.65 -9.56 -3.24
C GLN A 113 11.86 -10.91 -3.96
N PHE A 114 11.38 -11.04 -5.18
CA PHE A 114 11.49 -12.31 -5.92
C PHE A 114 12.87 -12.54 -6.54
N PHE A 115 13.49 -11.51 -7.08
CA PHE A 115 14.69 -11.67 -7.93
C PHE A 115 15.99 -11.20 -7.27
N VAL A 116 15.94 -10.23 -6.39
CA VAL A 116 17.14 -9.64 -5.76
C VAL A 116 17.33 -10.15 -4.34
N ILE A 117 16.31 -9.96 -3.49
CA ILE A 117 16.38 -10.36 -2.07
C ILE A 117 16.13 -11.85 -1.93
N LYS A 118 15.31 -12.44 -2.78
CA LYS A 118 14.87 -13.86 -2.75
C LYS A 118 14.21 -14.23 -1.42
N ALA A 119 13.52 -13.29 -0.80
CA ALA A 119 12.75 -13.46 0.42
C ALA A 119 11.43 -12.72 0.27
N LEU A 120 10.35 -13.26 0.82
CA LEU A 120 9.01 -12.69 0.71
C LEU A 120 8.50 -12.21 2.07
N CYS A 121 7.86 -11.04 2.07
CA CYS A 121 7.21 -10.45 3.22
C CYS A 121 5.69 -10.46 3.00
N PHE A 122 4.95 -11.12 3.90
CA PHE A 122 3.49 -11.18 3.82
C PHE A 122 2.86 -9.78 3.85
N TYR A 123 3.27 -8.93 4.78
CA TYR A 123 2.71 -7.57 4.92
C TYR A 123 3.05 -6.68 3.72
N CYS A 124 4.23 -6.82 3.15
CA CYS A 124 4.61 -6.07 1.95
C CYS A 124 3.77 -6.47 0.73
N LEU A 125 3.51 -7.77 0.56
CA LEU A 125 2.63 -8.26 -0.50
C LEU A 125 1.18 -7.88 -0.25
N LEU A 126 0.72 -7.89 1.00
CA LEU A 126 -0.62 -7.45 1.38
C LEU A 126 -0.82 -5.97 1.03
N SER A 127 0.15 -5.12 1.34
CA SER A 127 0.14 -3.71 0.98
C SER A 127 0.07 -3.51 -0.54
N ALA A 128 0.84 -4.28 -1.31
CA ALA A 128 0.81 -4.25 -2.76
C ALA A 128 -0.55 -4.65 -3.32
N PHE A 129 -1.16 -5.67 -2.75
CA PHE A 129 -2.50 -6.12 -3.12
C PHE A 129 -3.56 -5.04 -2.83
N ILE A 130 -3.51 -4.42 -1.67
CA ILE A 130 -4.40 -3.32 -1.28
C ILE A 130 -4.26 -2.15 -2.28
N MET A 131 -3.05 -1.75 -2.63
CA MET A 131 -2.82 -0.67 -3.59
C MET A 131 -3.34 -1.01 -4.99
N THR A 132 -3.21 -2.26 -5.42
CA THR A 132 -3.76 -2.75 -6.69
C THR A 132 -5.29 -2.62 -6.70
N LEU A 133 -5.95 -3.00 -5.61
CA LEU A 133 -7.40 -2.84 -5.47
C LEU A 133 -7.82 -1.38 -5.49
N ILE A 134 -7.11 -0.51 -4.78
CA ILE A 134 -7.37 0.94 -4.77
C ILE A 134 -7.26 1.50 -6.18
N PHE A 135 -6.20 1.15 -6.90
CA PHE A 135 -6.01 1.60 -8.29
C PHE A 135 -7.15 1.15 -9.20
N ALA A 136 -7.54 -0.12 -9.11
CA ALA A 136 -8.64 -0.67 -9.89
C ALA A 136 -9.97 0.06 -9.60
N LEU A 137 -10.29 0.28 -8.31
CA LEU A 137 -11.51 0.96 -7.90
C LEU A 137 -11.53 2.43 -8.35
N ILE A 138 -10.41 3.14 -8.24
CA ILE A 138 -10.30 4.54 -8.70
C ILE A 138 -10.48 4.59 -10.24
N THR A 139 -9.90 3.65 -10.96
CA THR A 139 -10.04 3.56 -12.41
C THR A 139 -11.50 3.33 -12.80
N ILE A 140 -12.17 2.38 -12.14
CA ILE A 140 -13.62 2.12 -12.36
C ILE A 140 -14.44 3.37 -12.04
N TYR A 141 -14.13 4.04 -10.94
CA TYR A 141 -14.80 5.27 -10.54
C TYR A 141 -14.65 6.36 -11.62
N ASN A 142 -13.44 6.56 -12.14
CA ASN A 142 -13.19 7.52 -13.20
C ASN A 142 -13.97 7.21 -14.47
N PHE A 143 -13.98 5.95 -14.90
CA PHE A 143 -14.71 5.53 -16.11
C PHE A 143 -16.22 5.70 -15.96
N ARG A 144 -16.77 5.45 -14.78
CA ARG A 144 -18.22 5.51 -14.56
C ARG A 144 -18.76 6.91 -14.28
N TYR A 145 -17.98 7.74 -13.63
CA TYR A 145 -18.46 9.01 -13.06
C TYR A 145 -17.70 10.25 -13.51
N SER A 146 -16.72 10.09 -14.37
CA SER A 146 -16.04 11.29 -14.91
C SER A 146 -16.63 11.82 -16.23
#